data_ae702492b4b6ba2ffb79afc00d2220b1
#
_entry.id   ae702492b4b6ba2ffb79afc00d2220b1
#
_cell.length_a   1.000
_cell.length_b   1.000
_cell.length_c   1.000
_cell.angle_alpha   90.00
_cell.angle_beta   90.00
_cell.angle_gamma   90.00
#
_symmetry.space_group_name_H-M   'P 1'
#
loop_
_entity.id
_entity.type
_entity.pdbx_description
1 polymer ?
#
loop_
_entity_poly.entity_id
_entity_poly.type
_entity_poly.pdbx_seq_one_letter_code
_entity_poly.pdbx_strand_id
1 'polypeptide(L)'
;LLLIILLGILYNISFNKPKNSIELYQYINNSQNYNQARKLSSAGYADQFNIEVYENIKSKIEPSKIRQFTILEYEDGSESIFIETTPGTTKLKVLNVDELPESTSDFFKTTFTNK
;
A
#
# COMPACT_ATOMS: atom_id res chain seq x y z
N LEU A 1 23.53 -19.82 23.00
CA LEU A 1 23.89 -18.53 22.42
C LEU A 1 23.46 -18.42 20.96
N LEU A 2 23.76 -19.46 20.18
CA LEU A 2 23.36 -19.51 18.78
C LEU A 2 21.84 -19.51 18.61
N LEU A 3 21.11 -20.20 19.50
CA LEU A 3 19.66 -20.27 19.50
C LEU A 3 19.03 -18.90 19.76
N ILE A 4 19.60 -18.12 20.66
CA ILE A 4 19.11 -16.78 20.99
C ILE A 4 19.28 -15.84 19.78
N ILE A 5 20.41 -15.93 19.07
CA ILE A 5 20.67 -15.14 17.88
C ILE A 5 19.67 -15.50 16.78
N LEU A 6 19.40 -16.79 16.58
CA LEU A 6 18.45 -17.26 15.58
C LEU A 6 17.02 -16.77 15.88
N LEU A 7 16.60 -16.84 17.13
CA LEU A 7 15.29 -16.33 17.55
C LEU A 7 15.18 -14.83 17.36
N GLY A 8 16.25 -14.08 17.62
CA GLY A 8 16.30 -12.63 17.39
C GLY A 8 16.15 -12.28 15.91
N ILE A 9 16.81 -13.04 15.02
CA ILE A 9 16.69 -12.84 13.58
C ILE A 9 15.28 -13.16 13.11
N LEU A 10 14.68 -14.26 13.56
CA LEU A 10 13.31 -14.62 13.20
C LEU A 10 12.31 -13.59 13.72
N TYR A 11 12.52 -13.07 14.93
CA TYR A 11 11.70 -12.03 15.50
C TYR A 11 11.75 -10.74 14.65
N ASN A 12 12.94 -10.30 14.28
CA ASN A 12 13.11 -9.13 13.42
C ASN A 12 12.42 -9.29 12.07
N ILE A 13 12.58 -10.44 11.43
CA ILE A 13 11.95 -10.72 10.13
C ILE A 13 10.43 -10.65 10.26
N SER A 14 9.86 -11.21 11.33
CA SER A 14 8.42 -11.17 11.58
C SER A 14 7.89 -9.77 11.79
N PHE A 15 8.63 -8.93 12.54
CA PHE A 15 8.19 -7.59 12.89
C PHE A 15 8.43 -6.57 11.80
N ASN A 16 9.35 -6.85 10.86
CA ASN A 16 9.67 -5.92 9.77
C ASN A 16 8.72 -6.03 8.58
N LYS A 17 7.76 -6.96 8.60
CA LYS A 17 6.74 -7.03 7.57
C LYS A 17 5.66 -5.98 7.86
N PRO A 18 5.33 -5.13 6.87
CA PRO A 18 4.29 -4.13 7.09
C PRO A 18 2.93 -4.78 7.31
N LYS A 19 2.20 -4.30 8.30
CA LYS A 19 0.88 -4.82 8.69
C LYS A 19 -0.26 -3.87 8.35
N ASN A 20 0.06 -2.65 7.96
CA ASN A 20 -0.92 -1.64 7.60
C ASN A 20 -0.30 -0.66 6.61
N SER A 21 -1.10 0.27 6.11
CA SER A 21 -0.66 1.20 5.06
C SER A 21 0.41 2.19 5.56
N ILE A 22 0.39 2.57 6.82
CA ILE A 22 1.41 3.47 7.37
C ILE A 22 2.74 2.74 7.49
N GLU A 23 2.74 1.52 8.02
CA GLU A 23 3.96 0.71 8.08
C GLU A 23 4.50 0.40 6.70
N LEU A 24 3.62 0.17 5.72
CA LEU A 24 4.03 -0.03 4.34
C LEU A 24 4.79 1.17 3.80
N TYR A 25 4.26 2.38 4.00
CA TYR A 25 4.94 3.61 3.62
C TYR A 25 6.30 3.71 4.33
N GLN A 26 6.34 3.47 5.62
CA GLN A 26 7.59 3.54 6.41
C GLN A 26 8.62 2.54 5.90
N TYR A 27 8.20 1.33 5.55
CA TYR A 27 9.09 0.32 4.99
C TYR A 27 9.68 0.80 3.66
N ILE A 28 8.87 1.35 2.78
CA ILE A 28 9.33 1.89 1.50
C ILE A 28 10.30 3.04 1.75
N ASN A 29 9.95 3.96 2.62
CA ASN A 29 10.76 5.14 2.90
C ASN A 29 12.10 4.79 3.55
N ASN A 30 12.14 3.73 4.36
CA ASN A 30 13.35 3.29 5.05
C ASN A 30 14.14 2.23 4.28
N SER A 31 13.65 1.80 3.12
CA SER A 31 14.36 0.80 2.30
C SER A 31 15.69 1.33 1.81
N GLN A 32 16.66 0.43 1.66
CA GLN A 32 18.00 0.81 1.21
C GLN A 32 18.05 1.09 -0.28
N ASN A 33 17.20 0.42 -1.06
CA ASN A 33 17.17 0.58 -2.51
C ASN A 33 15.81 0.17 -3.06
N TYR A 34 15.60 0.48 -4.34
CA TYR A 34 14.36 0.17 -5.04
C TYR A 34 14.05 -1.33 -5.03
N ASN A 35 15.05 -2.18 -5.23
CA ASN A 35 14.82 -3.63 -5.27
C ASN A 35 14.28 -4.16 -3.95
N GLN A 36 14.73 -3.61 -2.84
CA GLN A 36 14.21 -3.98 -1.52
C GLN A 36 12.74 -3.59 -1.36
N ALA A 37 12.40 -2.36 -1.73
CA ALA A 37 11.02 -1.89 -1.67
C ALA A 37 10.10 -2.66 -2.62
N ARG A 38 10.60 -2.97 -3.82
CA ARG A 38 9.85 -3.68 -4.85
C ARG A 38 9.41 -5.08 -4.41
N LYS A 39 10.13 -5.69 -3.50
CA LYS A 39 9.78 -7.01 -2.95
C LYS A 39 8.46 -7.00 -2.17
N LEU A 40 7.94 -5.83 -1.81
CA LEU A 40 6.63 -5.70 -1.19
C LEU A 40 5.48 -5.94 -2.17
N SER A 41 5.75 -5.88 -3.47
CA SER A 41 4.73 -6.10 -4.48
C SER A 41 4.26 -7.54 -4.49
N SER A 42 2.97 -7.74 -4.74
CA SER A 42 2.42 -9.08 -4.94
C SER A 42 3.04 -9.73 -6.17
N ALA A 43 3.03 -11.06 -6.19
CA ALA A 43 3.52 -11.82 -7.33
C ALA A 43 2.80 -11.38 -8.62
N GLY A 44 3.57 -11.05 -9.64
CA GLY A 44 3.06 -10.57 -10.92
C GLY A 44 2.81 -9.07 -10.98
N TYR A 45 3.00 -8.35 -9.88
CA TYR A 45 2.73 -6.89 -9.82
C TYR A 45 3.99 -6.05 -9.63
N ALA A 46 5.16 -6.66 -9.58
CA ALA A 46 6.40 -5.94 -9.30
C ALA A 46 6.70 -4.85 -10.35
N ASP A 47 6.32 -5.07 -11.61
CA ASP A 47 6.55 -4.11 -12.68
C ASP A 47 5.65 -2.88 -12.57
N GLN A 48 4.61 -2.94 -11.75
CA GLN A 48 3.73 -1.81 -11.49
C GLN A 48 4.29 -0.85 -10.44
N PHE A 49 5.34 -1.25 -9.73
CA PHE A 49 6.02 -0.38 -8.79
C PHE A 49 7.10 0.40 -9.54
N ASN A 50 6.81 1.65 -9.87
CA ASN A 50 7.65 2.50 -10.71
C ASN A 50 8.82 3.06 -9.91
N ILE A 51 10.04 2.94 -10.47
CA ILE A 51 11.25 3.43 -9.81
C ILE A 51 11.24 4.95 -9.64
N GLU A 52 10.68 5.69 -10.58
CA GLU A 52 10.61 7.15 -10.49
C GLU A 52 9.73 7.58 -9.32
N VAL A 53 8.60 6.90 -9.11
CA VAL A 53 7.73 7.17 -7.98
C VAL A 53 8.44 6.79 -6.67
N TYR A 54 9.17 5.68 -6.65
CA TYR A 54 9.98 5.30 -5.50
C TYR A 54 10.98 6.40 -5.14
N GLU A 55 11.72 6.90 -6.13
CA GLU A 55 12.70 7.95 -5.91
C GLU A 55 12.03 9.25 -5.42
N ASN A 56 10.84 9.55 -5.92
CA ASN A 56 10.05 10.69 -5.44
C ASN A 56 9.68 10.54 -3.97
N ILE A 57 9.23 9.36 -3.56
CA ILE A 57 8.92 9.11 -2.14
C ILE A 57 10.16 9.33 -1.28
N LYS A 58 11.29 8.80 -1.70
CA LYS A 58 12.55 8.89 -0.93
C LYS A 58 13.06 10.33 -0.82
N SER A 59 12.80 11.16 -1.82
CA SER A 59 13.30 12.54 -1.86
C SER A 59 12.41 13.53 -1.12
N LYS A 60 11.17 13.16 -0.82
CA LYS A 60 10.21 14.05 -0.18
C LYS A 60 10.28 13.95 1.34
N ILE A 61 9.91 15.04 2.01
CA ILE A 61 9.65 15.05 3.44
C ILE A 61 8.43 14.16 3.70
N GLU A 62 8.31 13.63 4.93
CA GLU A 62 7.18 12.80 5.30
C GLU A 62 5.84 13.46 4.95
N PRO A 63 4.86 12.68 4.47
CA PRO A 63 3.56 13.24 4.15
C PRO A 63 2.88 13.79 5.41
N SER A 64 2.14 14.87 5.24
CA SER A 64 1.37 15.46 6.35
C SER A 64 0.15 14.60 6.71
N LYS A 65 -0.30 13.75 5.79
CA LYS A 65 -1.48 12.91 5.98
C LYS A 65 -1.37 11.67 5.10
N ILE A 66 -1.75 10.54 5.65
CA ILE A 66 -1.90 9.29 4.90
C ILE A 66 -3.38 8.92 4.93
N ARG A 67 -3.96 8.65 3.77
CA ARG A 67 -5.36 8.25 3.64
C ARG A 67 -5.44 6.87 3.01
N GLN A 68 -6.39 6.07 3.45
CA GLN A 68 -6.57 4.71 2.97
C GLN A 68 -7.97 4.52 2.43
N PHE A 69 -8.08 4.01 1.20
CA PHE A 69 -9.35 3.80 0.53
C PHE A 69 -9.47 2.37 0.02
N THR A 70 -10.70 1.86 0.07
CA THR A 70 -11.09 0.63 -0.63
C THR A 70 -12.08 1.03 -1.71
N ILE A 71 -11.88 0.54 -2.92
CA ILE A 71 -12.75 0.83 -4.06
C ILE A 71 -13.48 -0.45 -4.43
N LEU A 72 -14.81 -0.39 -4.43
CA LEU A 72 -15.67 -1.49 -4.83
C LEU A 72 -16.12 -1.26 -6.27
N GLU A 73 -15.76 -2.16 -7.15
CA GLU A 73 -16.13 -2.11 -8.56
C GLU A 73 -17.15 -3.22 -8.85
N TYR A 74 -18.20 -2.90 -9.62
CA TYR A 74 -19.27 -3.82 -9.93
C TYR A 74 -19.34 -4.12 -11.41
N GLU A 75 -19.57 -5.39 -11.76
CA GLU A 75 -19.62 -5.83 -13.17
C GLU A 75 -20.92 -5.45 -13.88
N ASP A 76 -21.98 -5.17 -13.09
CA ASP A 76 -23.30 -4.83 -13.64
C ASP A 76 -23.36 -3.40 -14.23
N GLY A 77 -22.27 -2.68 -14.24
CA GLY A 77 -22.21 -1.30 -14.75
C GLY A 77 -22.67 -0.25 -13.77
N SER A 78 -23.00 -0.64 -12.54
CA SER A 78 -23.34 0.34 -11.50
C SER A 78 -22.10 1.14 -11.08
N GLU A 79 -22.31 2.26 -10.44
CA GLU A 79 -21.23 3.14 -10.00
C GLU A 79 -20.36 2.46 -8.96
N SER A 80 -19.05 2.72 -9.04
CA SER A 80 -18.11 2.23 -8.04
C SER A 80 -18.31 2.97 -6.72
N ILE A 81 -18.01 2.29 -5.63
CA ILE A 81 -18.15 2.86 -4.29
C ILE A 81 -16.75 2.92 -3.68
N PHE A 82 -16.43 4.01 -2.99
CA PHE A 82 -15.24 4.05 -2.18
C PHE A 82 -15.56 4.04 -0.69
N ILE A 83 -14.67 3.42 0.06
CA ILE A 83 -14.73 3.41 1.51
C ILE A 83 -13.38 3.92 2.01
N GLU A 84 -13.41 5.06 2.70
CA GLU A 84 -12.22 5.54 3.41
C GLU A 84 -12.22 4.99 4.82
N THR A 85 -11.09 4.39 5.22
CA THR A 85 -10.93 3.81 6.54
C THR A 85 -9.74 4.41 7.27
N THR A 86 -9.71 4.22 8.58
CA THR A 86 -8.58 4.66 9.40
C THR A 86 -7.30 3.96 8.94
N PRO A 87 -6.23 4.71 8.65
CA PRO A 87 -4.94 4.11 8.35
C PRO A 87 -4.19 3.72 9.61
N GLY A 88 -3.14 2.91 9.47
CA GLY A 88 -2.24 2.60 10.57
C GLY A 88 -2.76 1.61 11.59
N THR A 89 -3.85 0.91 11.31
CA THR A 89 -4.44 -0.07 12.22
C THR A 89 -5.02 -1.23 11.45
N THR A 90 -5.05 -2.41 12.08
CA THR A 90 -5.75 -3.57 11.56
C THR A 90 -7.23 -3.56 11.94
N LYS A 91 -7.62 -2.71 12.89
CA LYS A 91 -9.03 -2.49 13.23
C LYS A 91 -9.57 -1.33 12.41
N LEU A 92 -10.16 -1.65 11.28
CA LEU A 92 -10.63 -0.64 10.34
C LEU A 92 -11.92 0.00 10.83
N LYS A 93 -11.93 1.32 10.85
CA LYS A 93 -13.14 2.11 11.10
C LYS A 93 -13.44 2.95 9.86
N VAL A 94 -14.72 3.03 9.51
CA VAL A 94 -15.16 3.79 8.35
C VAL A 94 -15.12 5.28 8.67
N LEU A 95 -14.46 6.04 7.79
CA LEU A 95 -14.44 7.51 7.85
C LEU A 95 -15.39 8.11 6.83
N ASN A 96 -15.45 7.56 5.62
CA ASN A 96 -16.33 8.01 4.56
C ASN A 96 -16.75 6.83 3.70
N VAL A 97 -17.99 6.87 3.21
CA VAL A 97 -18.50 5.94 2.19
C VAL A 97 -19.30 6.76 1.20
N ASP A 98 -18.98 6.66 -0.08
CA ASP A 98 -19.73 7.38 -1.11
C ASP A 98 -19.49 6.72 -2.47
N GLU A 99 -20.30 7.12 -3.43
CA GLU A 99 -20.13 6.71 -4.82
C GLU A 99 -18.98 7.51 -5.45
N LEU A 100 -18.18 6.85 -6.28
CA LEU A 100 -17.15 7.55 -7.06
C LEU A 100 -17.79 8.24 -8.25
N PRO A 101 -17.41 9.49 -8.56
CA PRO A 101 -17.80 10.11 -9.83
C PRO A 101 -17.35 9.24 -11.00
N GLU A 102 -18.13 9.23 -12.08
CA GLU A 102 -17.86 8.41 -13.26
C GLU A 102 -16.44 8.61 -13.79
N SER A 103 -15.98 9.87 -13.88
CA SER A 103 -14.64 10.19 -14.35
C SER A 103 -13.55 9.58 -13.47
N THR A 104 -13.74 9.56 -12.15
CA THR A 104 -12.80 8.97 -11.21
C THR A 104 -12.81 7.45 -11.30
N SER A 105 -14.01 6.87 -11.40
CA SER A 105 -14.17 5.42 -11.58
C SER A 105 -13.47 4.95 -12.85
N ASP A 106 -13.66 5.67 -13.96
CA ASP A 106 -13.00 5.37 -15.23
C ASP A 106 -11.48 5.47 -15.13
N PHE A 107 -10.99 6.47 -14.41
CA PHE A 107 -9.56 6.62 -14.16
C PHE A 107 -8.98 5.37 -13.50
N PHE A 108 -9.62 4.86 -12.44
CA PHE A 108 -9.13 3.66 -11.76
C PHE A 108 -9.22 2.42 -12.65
N LYS A 109 -10.32 2.27 -13.40
CA LYS A 109 -10.52 1.12 -14.28
C LYS A 109 -9.51 1.07 -15.41
N THR A 110 -9.17 2.22 -15.99
CA THR A 110 -8.26 2.27 -17.13
C THR A 110 -6.79 2.31 -16.72
N THR A 111 -6.46 3.03 -15.65
CA THR A 111 -5.07 3.21 -15.22
C THR A 111 -4.51 1.99 -14.50
N PHE A 112 -5.33 1.33 -13.70
CA PHE A 112 -4.90 0.22 -12.86
C PHE A 112 -5.45 -1.12 -13.36
N THR A 113 -5.80 -1.21 -14.64
CA THR A 113 -6.22 -2.49 -15.21
C THR A 113 -5.05 -3.45 -15.18
N ASN A 114 -5.22 -4.54 -14.47
CA ASN A 114 -4.24 -5.61 -14.45
C ASN A 114 -4.52 -6.53 -15.64
N LYS A 115 -3.49 -6.78 -16.40
CA LYS A 115 -3.59 -7.62 -17.61
C LYS A 115 -3.29 -9.06 -17.29
#